data_9376d9cd337861d00243d183becf1f38
#
_entry.id   9376d9cd337861d00243d183becf1f38
#
_cell.length_a   1.000
_cell.length_b   1.000
_cell.length_c   1.000
_cell.angle_alpha   90.00
_cell.angle_beta   90.00
_cell.angle_gamma   90.00
#
_symmetry.space_group_name_H-M   'P 1'
#
loop_
_entity.id
_entity.type
_entity.pdbx_description
1 polymer ?
#
loop_
_entity_poly.entity_id
_entity_poly.type
_entity_poly.pdbx_seq_one_letter_code
_entity_poly.pdbx_strand_id
1 'polypeptide(L)'
;RRFSGSEPMLVLISYDVNTQDAAGRRRLRLIAKQCVNYGQRVQNSVFECILDAAQCRQLQHKLCSLMDKEKDSLRFYYLGNRYEAKVEHFGINAGYQQEGVLMV
;
A
#
# COMPACT_ATOMS: atom_id res chain seq x y z
N ARG A 1 18.90 6.39 18.40
CA ARG A 1 18.88 7.18 17.58
C ARG A 1 17.68 7.24 17.07
N ARG A 2 17.30 8.08 16.74
CA ARG A 2 16.23 8.21 16.32
C ARG A 2 16.13 8.00 14.98
N PHE A 3 15.13 7.58 14.57
CA PHE A 3 14.96 7.37 13.25
C PHE A 3 14.80 8.62 12.55
N SER A 4 15.46 8.80 11.53
CA SER A 4 15.36 9.97 10.77
C SER A 4 14.32 9.77 9.72
N GLY A 5 13.50 10.73 9.48
CA GLY A 5 12.49 10.60 8.48
C GLY A 5 13.01 10.45 7.08
N SER A 6 14.29 10.71 6.87
CA SER A 6 14.83 10.58 5.53
C SER A 6 15.42 9.22 5.27
N GLU A 7 15.43 8.32 6.25
CA GLU A 7 15.97 7.02 5.99
C GLU A 7 15.00 6.20 5.18
N PRO A 8 15.45 5.55 4.13
CA PRO A 8 14.56 4.76 3.31
C PRO A 8 14.19 3.47 3.98
N MET A 9 13.02 2.98 3.69
CA MET A 9 12.59 1.70 4.20
C MET A 9 11.86 0.97 3.09
N LEU A 10 11.80 -0.35 3.21
CA LEU A 10 11.13 -1.17 2.23
C LEU A 10 9.67 -1.25 2.60
N VAL A 11 8.81 -0.96 1.67
CA VAL A 11 7.39 -0.96 1.89
C VAL A 11 6.73 -1.75 0.77
N LEU A 12 5.88 -2.69 1.13
CA LEU A 12 5.09 -3.38 0.13
C LEU A 12 3.70 -2.77 0.17
N ILE A 13 3.17 -2.48 -0.99
CA ILE A 13 1.84 -1.91 -1.10
C ILE A 13 0.98 -2.90 -1.85
N SER A 14 -0.09 -3.35 -1.21
CA SER A 14 -1.01 -4.29 -1.81
C SER A 14 -2.36 -3.64 -1.89
N TYR A 15 -3.02 -3.73 -3.04
CA TYR A 15 -4.33 -3.12 -3.18
C TYR A 15 -5.29 -4.10 -3.84
N ASP A 16 -6.56 -3.96 -3.50
CA ASP A 16 -7.60 -4.80 -4.05
C ASP A 16 -8.73 -3.84 -4.39
N VAL A 17 -8.93 -3.57 -5.65
CA VAL A 17 -9.89 -2.58 -6.10
C VAL A 17 -11.06 -3.29 -6.78
N ASN A 18 -12.26 -2.89 -6.41
CA ASN A 18 -13.44 -3.46 -7.00
C ASN A 18 -13.58 -2.96 -8.43
N THR A 19 -13.49 -3.85 -9.40
CA THR A 19 -13.48 -3.47 -10.80
C THR A 19 -14.75 -3.86 -11.53
N GLN A 20 -15.84 -4.00 -10.80
CA GLN A 20 -17.07 -4.39 -11.43
C GLN A 20 -17.65 -3.31 -12.33
N ASP A 21 -17.30 -2.07 -12.14
CA ASP A 21 -17.79 -1.02 -12.99
C ASP A 21 -16.63 -0.20 -13.55
N ALA A 22 -16.94 0.71 -14.43
CA ALA A 22 -15.92 1.50 -15.09
C ALA A 22 -15.18 2.40 -14.12
N ALA A 23 -15.86 2.88 -13.11
CA ALA A 23 -15.21 3.75 -12.12
C ALA A 23 -14.16 2.95 -11.35
N GLY A 24 -14.46 1.71 -11.03
CA GLY A 24 -13.48 0.88 -10.32
C GLY A 24 -12.27 0.57 -11.19
N ARG A 25 -12.49 0.28 -12.46
CA ARG A 25 -11.38 0.03 -13.36
C ARG A 25 -10.50 1.26 -13.49
N ARG A 26 -11.11 2.44 -13.48
CA ARG A 26 -10.35 3.66 -13.55
C ARG A 26 -9.55 3.87 -12.27
N ARG A 27 -10.14 3.61 -11.12
CA ARG A 27 -9.42 3.73 -9.85
C ARG A 27 -8.22 2.80 -9.83
N LEU A 28 -8.39 1.58 -10.34
CA LEU A 28 -7.29 0.62 -10.36
C LEU A 28 -6.14 1.16 -11.19
N ARG A 29 -6.43 1.72 -12.36
CA ARG A 29 -5.38 2.26 -13.19
C ARG A 29 -4.68 3.42 -12.53
N LEU A 30 -5.43 4.30 -11.86
CA LEU A 30 -4.82 5.46 -11.24
C LEU A 30 -3.97 5.07 -10.04
N ILE A 31 -4.41 4.09 -9.27
CA ILE A 31 -3.63 3.63 -8.13
C ILE A 31 -2.34 2.98 -8.62
N ALA A 32 -2.43 2.12 -9.62
CA ALA A 32 -1.25 1.48 -10.16
C ALA A 32 -0.27 2.50 -10.71
N LYS A 33 -0.78 3.53 -11.38
CA LYS A 33 0.08 4.53 -11.96
C LYS A 33 0.84 5.29 -10.89
N GLN A 34 0.22 5.57 -9.76
CA GLN A 34 0.92 6.25 -8.69
C GLN A 34 1.99 5.34 -8.08
N CYS A 35 1.68 4.07 -7.92
CA CYS A 35 2.64 3.15 -7.33
C CYS A 35 3.87 2.97 -8.21
N VAL A 36 3.69 2.98 -9.52
CA VAL A 36 4.81 2.83 -10.43
C VAL A 36 5.81 3.96 -10.27
N ASN A 37 5.35 5.14 -9.88
CA ASN A 37 6.27 6.25 -9.69
C ASN A 37 7.17 6.08 -8.49
N TYR A 38 6.83 5.17 -7.58
CA TYR A 38 7.59 5.04 -6.34
C TYR A 38 8.23 3.67 -6.20
N GLY A 39 7.86 2.70 -6.99
CA GLY A 39 8.39 1.37 -6.80
C GLY A 39 8.21 0.48 -8.00
N GLN A 40 8.28 -0.81 -7.74
CA GLN A 40 8.30 -1.78 -8.79
C GLN A 40 7.21 -2.79 -8.56
N ARG A 41 6.46 -3.13 -9.59
CA ARG A 41 5.41 -4.12 -9.46
C ARG A 41 6.03 -5.49 -9.29
N VAL A 42 5.61 -6.22 -8.29
CA VAL A 42 6.10 -7.56 -8.09
C VAL A 42 5.01 -8.59 -8.32
N GLN A 43 3.75 -8.17 -8.22
CA GLN A 43 2.64 -9.00 -8.59
C GLN A 43 1.57 -8.07 -9.10
N ASN A 44 0.47 -8.59 -9.59
CA ASN A 44 -0.54 -7.77 -10.22
C ASN A 44 -0.97 -6.58 -9.38
N SER A 45 -1.16 -6.77 -8.12
CA SER A 45 -1.64 -5.72 -7.25
C SER A 45 -0.70 -5.48 -6.08
N VAL A 46 0.58 -5.77 -6.25
CA VAL A 46 1.54 -5.60 -5.19
C VAL A 46 2.76 -4.88 -5.72
N PHE A 47 3.15 -3.80 -5.05
CA PHE A 47 4.33 -3.04 -5.43
C PHE A 47 5.31 -3.03 -4.29
N GLU A 48 6.58 -3.09 -4.63
CA GLU A 48 7.65 -3.03 -3.67
C GLU A 48 8.31 -1.68 -3.84
N CYS A 49 8.36 -0.89 -2.81
CA CYS A 49 8.86 0.48 -2.89
C CYS A 49 9.91 0.73 -1.84
N ILE A 50 10.83 1.62 -2.14
CA ILE A 50 11.80 2.07 -1.15
C ILE A 50 11.45 3.52 -0.90
N LEU A 51 10.98 3.82 0.30
CA LEU A 51 10.43 5.13 0.59
C LEU A 51 10.93 5.63 1.92
N ASP A 52 11.17 6.92 2.01
CA ASP A 52 11.40 7.50 3.34
C ASP A 52 10.02 7.83 3.94
N ALA A 53 10.00 8.30 5.16
CA ALA A 53 8.76 8.53 5.87
C ALA A 53 7.89 9.57 5.18
N ALA A 54 8.50 10.62 4.65
CA ALA A 54 7.74 11.67 4.00
C ALA A 54 7.12 11.18 2.70
N GLN A 55 7.89 10.42 1.92
CA GLN A 55 7.38 9.88 0.68
C GLN A 55 6.26 8.90 0.95
N CYS A 56 6.41 8.09 1.99
CA CYS A 56 5.41 7.12 2.33
C CYS A 56 4.11 7.81 2.70
N ARG A 57 4.19 8.87 3.47
CA ARG A 57 3.00 9.59 3.87
C ARG A 57 2.34 10.25 2.67
N GLN A 58 3.13 10.80 1.77
CA GLN A 58 2.58 11.40 0.57
C GLN A 58 1.87 10.38 -0.29
N LEU A 59 2.48 9.20 -0.45
CA LEU A 59 1.89 8.17 -1.27
C LEU A 59 0.62 7.63 -0.61
N GLN A 60 0.63 7.44 0.70
CA GLN A 60 -0.56 7.01 1.40
C GLN A 60 -1.70 7.98 1.17
N HIS A 61 -1.42 9.25 1.31
CA HIS A 61 -2.45 10.26 1.17
C HIS A 61 -3.00 10.25 -0.25
N LYS A 62 -2.13 10.13 -1.21
CA LYS A 62 -2.57 10.13 -2.58
C LYS A 62 -3.41 8.90 -2.91
N LEU A 63 -2.98 7.73 -2.48
CA LEU A 63 -3.72 6.53 -2.78
C LEU A 63 -5.05 6.50 -2.04
N CYS A 64 -5.08 7.00 -0.81
CA CYS A 64 -6.33 7.04 -0.08
C CYS A 64 -7.33 8.01 -0.72
N SER A 65 -6.83 9.04 -1.38
CA SER A 65 -7.72 9.96 -2.04
C SER A 65 -8.28 9.39 -3.34
N LEU A 66 -7.60 8.39 -3.92
CA LEU A 66 -8.06 7.79 -5.15
C LEU A 66 -8.99 6.63 -4.91
N MET A 67 -8.84 5.92 -3.82
CA MET A 67 -9.59 4.70 -3.61
C MET A 67 -10.99 5.01 -3.11
N ASP A 68 -11.87 4.04 -3.22
CA ASP A 68 -13.20 4.12 -2.65
C ASP A 68 -13.17 3.27 -1.40
N LYS A 69 -13.24 3.88 -0.23
CA LYS A 69 -13.04 3.17 1.01
C LYS A 69 -14.12 2.16 1.31
N GLU A 70 -15.24 2.25 0.61
CA GLU A 70 -16.30 1.30 0.82
C GLU A 70 -16.24 0.12 -0.14
N LYS A 71 -15.39 0.17 -1.14
CA LYS A 71 -15.31 -0.89 -2.12
C LYS A 71 -13.92 -1.45 -2.29
N ASP A 72 -12.91 -0.70 -1.93
CA ASP A 72 -11.52 -1.07 -2.20
C ASP A 72 -10.78 -1.28 -0.90
N SER A 73 -9.64 -1.95 -0.97
CA SER A 73 -8.76 -2.07 0.18
C SER A 73 -7.33 -1.78 -0.22
N LEU A 74 -6.55 -1.31 0.73
CA LEU A 74 -5.20 -0.90 0.49
C LEU A 74 -4.39 -1.24 1.74
N ARG A 75 -3.26 -1.85 1.60
CA ARG A 75 -2.40 -2.20 2.72
C ARG A 75 -0.97 -1.82 2.48
N PHE A 76 -0.35 -1.27 3.50
CA PHE A 76 1.06 -0.93 3.47
C PHE A 76 1.74 -1.84 4.48
N TYR A 77 2.72 -2.59 4.01
CA TYR A 77 3.49 -3.47 4.87
C TYR A 77 4.86 -2.85 5.02
N TYR A 78 5.19 -2.40 6.22
CA TYR A 78 6.47 -1.73 6.45
C TYR A 78 7.47 -2.79 6.89
N LEU A 79 8.40 -3.07 6.00
CA LEU A 79 9.36 -4.12 6.24
C LEU A 79 10.69 -3.46 6.47
N GLY A 80 10.90 -2.96 7.61
CA GLY A 80 12.15 -2.33 7.87
C GLY A 80 13.20 -3.35 8.11
N ASN A 81 14.17 -3.00 8.91
CA ASN A 81 15.20 -3.95 9.14
C ASN A 81 14.96 -4.64 10.45
N ARG A 82 13.72 -4.77 10.89
CA ARG A 82 13.49 -5.48 12.05
C ARG A 82 12.73 -6.67 11.76
N TYR A 83 12.50 -7.54 12.67
CA TYR A 83 11.79 -8.71 12.41
C TYR A 83 10.35 -8.41 12.35
N GLU A 84 9.87 -7.43 13.05
CA GLU A 84 8.49 -7.20 13.08
C GLU A 84 8.08 -6.40 11.94
N ALA A 85 7.09 -6.76 11.23
CA ALA A 85 6.57 -5.98 10.15
C ALA A 85 5.36 -5.25 10.67
N LYS A 86 5.12 -4.05 10.18
CA LYS A 86 4.00 -3.30 10.59
C LYS A 86 3.09 -3.18 9.42
N VAL A 87 1.81 -3.32 9.60
CA VAL A 87 0.85 -3.29 8.52
C VAL A 87 -0.19 -2.23 8.79
N GLU A 88 -0.46 -1.40 7.80
CA GLU A 88 -1.57 -0.47 7.88
C GLU A 88 -2.55 -0.78 6.79
N HIS A 89 -3.82 -0.80 7.10
CA HIS A 89 -4.87 -1.15 6.17
C HIS A 89 -5.84 -0.01 6.02
N PHE A 90 -6.23 0.27 4.82
CA PHE A 90 -7.20 1.30 4.52
C PHE A 90 -8.29 0.69 3.63
N GLY A 91 -9.53 1.03 3.90
CA GLY A 91 -10.63 0.54 3.10
C GLY A 91 -11.30 -0.67 3.72
N ILE A 92 -12.04 -1.41 2.93
CA ILE A 92 -12.79 -2.51 3.47
C ILE A 92 -11.86 -3.63 3.87
N ASN A 93 -12.32 -4.46 4.79
CA ASN A 93 -11.49 -5.49 5.25
C ASN A 93 -11.85 -6.78 4.65
N ALA A 94 -12.15 -6.87 3.54
CA ALA A 94 -12.43 -8.00 2.72
C ALA A 94 -12.44 -9.29 3.38
N GLY A 95 -12.79 -9.34 4.51
CA GLY A 95 -12.95 -10.56 5.05
C GLY A 95 -11.89 -11.28 5.67
N TYR A 96 -10.76 -10.85 5.85
CA TYR A 96 -9.91 -11.68 6.56
C TYR A 96 -9.10 -10.89 7.36
N GLN A 97 -8.80 -11.35 8.31
CA GLN A 97 -8.14 -10.66 9.13
C GLN A 97 -7.06 -11.26 9.53
N GLN A 98 -6.42 -11.32 9.71
CA GLN A 98 -5.47 -11.92 9.92
C GLN A 98 -4.48 -11.44 10.32
N GLU A 99 -4.33 -11.25 11.08
CA GLU A 99 -3.38 -10.76 11.53
C GLU A 99 -2.35 -11.59 11.54
N GLY A 100 -1.56 -11.65 11.80
CA GLY A 100 -0.51 -12.37 11.84
C GLY A 100 -0.08 -13.01 10.72
N VAL A 101 -0.66 -12.88 9.87
CA VAL A 101 -0.37 -13.49 8.83
C VAL A 101 0.76 -13.19 8.18
N LEU A 102 1.27 -12.15 8.39
CA LEU A 102 2.27 -11.81 7.70
C LEU A 102 3.39 -12.46 8.05
N MET A 103 3.52 -13.33 8.31
CA MET A 103 4.56 -13.85 8.66
C MET A 103 5.25 -14.35 7.75
N VAL A 104 5.75 -14.29 7.33
CA VAL A 104 6.42 -14.74 6.39
C VAL A 104 7.35 -14.94 6.55
#